data_7842d8b7ff494e2ea1190907021f3aad
#
_entry.id   7842d8b7ff494e2ea1190907021f3aad
#
_cell.length_a   1.000
_cell.length_b   1.000
_cell.length_c   1.000
_cell.angle_alpha   90.00
_cell.angle_beta   90.00
_cell.angle_gamma   90.00
#
_symmetry.space_group_name_H-M   'P 1'
#
loop_
_entity.id
_entity.type
_entity.pdbx_description
1 polymer ?
#
loop_
_entity_poly.entity_id
_entity_poly.type
_entity_poly.pdbx_seq_one_letter_code
_entity_poly.pdbx_strand_id
1 'polypeptide(L)'
;EKKYRYKDISIITKNLDTYSNLCKAIFDEYDIPVFIDQKKDLSDNILVQYILAVLDIFSKNWSHEAVFNYIKTGFLQMEQEDIYELENFCMKWGIKQTKWYKGEWNFKEDSKNDEDRLEKMKNLRKLIVDPLLNFKIEVDRSRDVTTITKCLYDFLIKNKIDEKLENKIKVKIEEGNNEAAAEYKTSYKILMDVLDEIVLVFGNDKITFDKYMQILKIGLGNSGLGKIPASCDQVIVGDVDRSRSHKVKAIFIIGLNDGMFPSINRNEGYFNDKDREYLKTNGIELAKGTLDRLYEDNFNIYKAFSTAEEKLYLLYSSSDVQGKALRPSMLINKIKKIYPMLQEESDVIETKAEVLNKKTTYDELIIQLSKLKEQDEIDKVWYYVYDYYKKDTEWNTKLEQNLKGLNYTNIPEKIEQTNIDKLYGNTLVTSISKKQCVMNYFKK
;
A
#
# COMPACT_ATOMS: atom_id res chain seq x y z
N GLU A 1 -26.12 -16.51 -17.13
CA GLU A 1 -26.90 -17.66 -17.50
C GLU A 1 -26.34 -18.99 -16.99
N LYS A 2 -25.02 -19.24 -16.96
CA LYS A 2 -24.41 -20.29 -16.15
C LYS A 2 -24.13 -19.71 -14.76
N LYS A 3 -24.77 -20.25 -13.71
CA LYS A 3 -24.56 -19.81 -12.33
C LYS A 3 -23.20 -20.30 -11.82
N TYR A 4 -22.15 -19.53 -12.07
CA TYR A 4 -20.86 -19.72 -11.40
C TYR A 4 -20.92 -19.17 -9.97
N ARG A 5 -20.20 -19.80 -9.07
CA ARG A 5 -19.89 -19.23 -7.77
C ARG A 5 -18.60 -18.41 -7.89
N TYR A 6 -18.35 -17.51 -6.97
CA TYR A 6 -17.12 -16.73 -6.97
C TYR A 6 -15.86 -17.61 -6.93
N LYS A 7 -15.88 -18.69 -6.18
CA LYS A 7 -14.78 -19.67 -6.12
C LYS A 7 -14.53 -20.43 -7.44
N ASP A 8 -15.48 -20.42 -8.37
CA ASP A 8 -15.33 -21.04 -9.67
C ASP A 8 -14.54 -20.13 -10.65
N ILE A 9 -14.18 -18.92 -10.21
CA ILE A 9 -13.50 -17.90 -11.00
C ILE A 9 -12.16 -17.58 -10.37
N SER A 10 -11.11 -17.51 -11.19
CA SER A 10 -9.79 -17.09 -10.73
C SER A 10 -9.18 -16.06 -11.69
N ILE A 11 -8.37 -15.17 -11.13
CA ILE A 11 -7.56 -14.21 -11.88
C ILE A 11 -6.09 -14.53 -11.59
N ILE A 12 -5.30 -14.67 -12.64
CA ILE A 12 -3.88 -14.97 -12.54
C ILE A 12 -3.09 -13.87 -13.25
N THR A 13 -2.01 -13.44 -12.61
CA THR A 13 -1.05 -12.50 -13.18
C THR A 13 0.37 -12.88 -12.79
N LYS A 14 1.37 -12.38 -13.51
CA LYS A 14 2.79 -12.50 -13.12
C LYS A 14 3.25 -11.31 -12.28
N ASN A 15 2.54 -10.21 -12.31
CA ASN A 15 2.86 -8.99 -11.57
C ASN A 15 1.70 -8.60 -10.64
N LEU A 16 1.55 -9.37 -9.57
CA LEU A 16 0.47 -9.19 -8.62
C LEU A 16 0.53 -7.83 -7.92
N ASP A 17 1.73 -7.29 -7.68
CA ASP A 17 1.91 -6.00 -7.01
C ASP A 17 1.30 -4.83 -7.80
N THR A 18 1.38 -4.88 -9.13
CA THR A 18 0.76 -3.87 -9.99
C THR A 18 -0.76 -3.93 -9.98
N TYR A 19 -1.33 -5.14 -9.94
CA TYR A 19 -2.77 -5.34 -10.08
C TYR A 19 -3.54 -5.48 -8.77
N SER A 20 -2.87 -5.78 -7.65
CA SER A 20 -3.53 -6.10 -6.38
C SER A 20 -4.44 -4.98 -5.86
N ASN A 21 -3.94 -3.74 -5.82
CA ASN A 21 -4.71 -2.60 -5.33
C ASN A 21 -5.88 -2.26 -6.27
N LEU A 22 -5.64 -2.35 -7.59
CA LEU A 22 -6.67 -2.12 -8.60
C LEU A 22 -7.77 -3.18 -8.53
N CYS A 23 -7.39 -4.46 -8.43
CA CYS A 23 -8.34 -5.55 -8.23
C CYS A 23 -9.18 -5.32 -6.96
N LYS A 24 -8.53 -4.99 -5.84
CA LYS A 24 -9.25 -4.73 -4.60
C LYS A 24 -10.27 -3.60 -4.75
N ALA A 25 -9.86 -2.46 -5.30
CA ALA A 25 -10.73 -1.30 -5.48
C ALA A 25 -11.95 -1.62 -6.37
N ILE A 26 -11.71 -2.27 -7.53
CA ILE A 26 -12.78 -2.61 -8.47
C ILE A 26 -13.72 -3.67 -7.88
N PHE A 27 -13.20 -4.74 -7.25
CA PHE A 27 -14.05 -5.77 -6.67
C PHE A 27 -14.88 -5.25 -5.49
N ASP A 28 -14.30 -4.34 -4.67
CA ASP A 28 -15.04 -3.67 -3.59
C ASP A 28 -16.15 -2.73 -4.15
N GLU A 29 -15.90 -2.08 -5.29
CA GLU A 29 -16.89 -1.25 -5.98
C GLU A 29 -18.08 -2.06 -6.52
N TYR A 30 -17.79 -3.27 -7.03
CA TYR A 30 -18.81 -4.17 -7.57
C TYR A 30 -19.42 -5.13 -6.54
N ASP A 31 -19.07 -5.01 -5.24
CA ASP A 31 -19.48 -5.90 -4.15
C ASP A 31 -19.15 -7.38 -4.43
N ILE A 32 -18.01 -7.63 -5.11
CA ILE A 32 -17.54 -8.99 -5.42
C ILE A 32 -16.51 -9.42 -4.36
N PRO A 33 -16.79 -10.49 -3.61
CA PRO A 33 -15.84 -11.00 -2.63
C PRO A 33 -14.57 -11.51 -3.31
N VAL A 34 -13.42 -10.95 -2.94
CA VAL A 34 -12.13 -11.27 -3.53
C VAL A 34 -11.10 -11.66 -2.47
N PHE A 35 -10.29 -12.65 -2.79
CA PHE A 35 -9.09 -12.98 -2.05
C PHE A 35 -7.87 -12.77 -2.93
N ILE A 36 -6.96 -11.89 -2.48
CA ILE A 36 -5.70 -11.60 -3.19
C ILE A 36 -4.58 -12.34 -2.46
N ASP A 37 -4.01 -13.38 -3.12
CA ASP A 37 -2.90 -14.18 -2.60
C ASP A 37 -1.57 -13.44 -2.73
N GLN A 38 -1.47 -12.30 -2.05
CA GLN A 38 -0.27 -11.49 -1.97
C GLN A 38 0.40 -11.69 -0.62
N LYS A 39 1.72 -11.92 -0.61
CA LYS A 39 2.50 -11.77 0.61
C LYS A 39 2.58 -10.28 0.91
N LYS A 40 2.03 -9.87 2.04
CA LYS A 40 2.34 -8.53 2.56
C LYS A 40 3.74 -8.53 3.14
N ASP A 41 4.48 -7.49 2.86
CA ASP A 41 5.74 -7.23 3.55
C ASP A 41 5.44 -6.98 5.03
N LEU A 42 6.15 -7.69 5.89
CA LEU A 42 6.00 -7.53 7.33
C LEU A 42 6.46 -6.13 7.79
N SER A 43 7.30 -5.47 7.01
CA SER A 43 7.77 -4.11 7.30
C SER A 43 6.65 -3.07 7.37
N ASP A 44 5.53 -3.30 6.67
CA ASP A 44 4.35 -2.43 6.72
C ASP A 44 3.48 -2.65 7.97
N ASN A 45 3.75 -3.70 8.73
CA ASN A 45 3.00 -4.00 9.94
C ASN A 45 3.37 -3.05 11.08
N ILE A 46 2.37 -2.52 11.79
CA ILE A 46 2.55 -1.49 12.83
C ILE A 46 3.47 -1.94 13.98
N LEU A 47 3.44 -3.23 14.35
CA LEU A 47 4.33 -3.79 15.38
C LEU A 47 5.79 -3.79 14.91
N VAL A 48 6.02 -4.20 13.67
CA VAL A 48 7.35 -4.19 13.08
C VAL A 48 7.85 -2.77 12.89
N GLN A 49 6.99 -1.86 12.41
CA GLN A 49 7.33 -0.44 12.33
C GLN A 49 7.71 0.15 13.70
N TYR A 50 7.02 -0.24 14.77
CA TYR A 50 7.39 0.16 16.13
C TYR A 50 8.80 -0.29 16.49
N ILE A 51 9.14 -1.56 16.25
CA ILE A 51 10.47 -2.11 16.55
C ILE A 51 11.54 -1.42 15.69
N LEU A 52 11.29 -1.29 14.39
CA LEU A 52 12.22 -0.62 13.47
C LEU A 52 12.42 0.85 13.86
N ALA A 53 11.37 1.54 14.31
CA ALA A 53 11.48 2.92 14.80
C ALA A 53 12.29 3.02 16.08
N VAL A 54 12.15 2.09 17.03
CA VAL A 54 13.01 2.00 18.22
C VAL A 54 14.48 1.85 17.83
N LEU A 55 14.78 0.95 16.90
CA LEU A 55 16.15 0.73 16.42
C LEU A 55 16.69 1.96 15.67
N ASP A 56 15.86 2.62 14.89
CA ASP A 56 16.21 3.81 14.12
C ASP A 56 16.54 5.01 15.03
N ILE A 57 15.93 5.14 16.20
CA ILE A 57 16.28 6.18 17.17
C ILE A 57 17.78 6.09 17.53
N PHE A 58 18.30 4.90 17.75
CA PHE A 58 19.71 4.70 18.10
C PHE A 58 20.61 4.83 16.88
N SER A 59 20.29 4.22 15.75
CA SER A 59 21.10 4.27 14.54
C SER A 59 21.17 5.67 13.91
N LYS A 60 20.07 6.45 13.98
CA LYS A 60 19.98 7.83 13.49
C LYS A 60 20.23 8.88 14.57
N ASN A 61 20.81 8.47 15.70
CA ASN A 61 21.20 9.34 16.81
C ASN A 61 20.09 10.32 17.23
N TRP A 62 18.90 9.81 17.55
CA TRP A 62 17.75 10.59 18.02
C TRP A 62 17.36 11.73 17.07
N SER A 63 17.43 11.48 15.77
CA SER A 63 16.97 12.46 14.79
C SER A 63 15.47 12.77 14.99
N HIS A 64 15.04 13.95 14.59
CA HIS A 64 13.64 14.37 14.68
C HIS A 64 12.70 13.33 14.04
N GLU A 65 13.02 12.92 12.82
CA GLU A 65 12.26 11.92 12.06
C GLU A 65 12.16 10.58 12.80
N ALA A 66 13.28 10.05 13.33
CA ALA A 66 13.28 8.76 14.00
C ALA A 66 12.41 8.76 15.27
N VAL A 67 12.50 9.84 16.07
CA VAL A 67 11.70 9.95 17.31
C VAL A 67 10.22 10.10 16.98
N PHE A 68 9.85 10.93 16.00
CA PHE A 68 8.43 11.11 15.66
C PHE A 68 7.85 9.91 14.89
N ASN A 69 8.63 9.16 14.12
CA ASN A 69 8.19 7.88 13.60
C ASN A 69 7.85 6.89 14.72
N TYR A 70 8.68 6.81 15.77
CA TYR A 70 8.40 5.98 16.95
C TYR A 70 7.11 6.40 17.66
N ILE A 71 6.93 7.70 17.92
CA ILE A 71 5.73 8.24 18.58
C ILE A 71 4.47 7.94 17.75
N LYS A 72 4.53 8.17 16.44
CA LYS A 72 3.39 8.02 15.50
C LYS A 72 2.99 6.56 15.24
N THR A 73 3.72 5.56 15.75
CA THR A 73 3.29 4.16 15.70
C THR A 73 2.05 3.89 16.56
N GLY A 74 1.71 4.80 17.48
CA GLY A 74 0.53 4.68 18.35
C GLY A 74 0.62 3.60 19.44
N PHE A 75 1.85 3.15 19.77
CA PHE A 75 2.10 2.29 20.95
C PHE A 75 2.41 3.11 22.21
N LEU A 76 2.69 4.39 22.09
CA LEU A 76 2.71 5.30 23.21
C LEU A 76 1.28 5.77 23.50
N GLN A 77 0.88 5.77 24.76
CA GLN A 77 -0.43 6.27 25.18
C GLN A 77 -0.38 7.81 25.22
N MET A 78 -0.45 8.42 24.03
CA MET A 78 -0.43 9.87 23.83
C MET A 78 -1.61 10.26 22.94
N GLU A 79 -2.29 11.35 23.33
CA GLU A 79 -3.32 11.93 22.50
C GLU A 79 -2.72 12.60 21.25
N GLN A 80 -3.48 12.60 20.16
CA GLN A 80 -3.01 13.14 18.89
C GLN A 80 -2.61 14.62 18.98
N GLU A 81 -3.36 15.39 19.78
CA GLU A 81 -3.08 16.81 20.04
C GLU A 81 -1.74 17.01 20.75
N ASP A 82 -1.42 16.13 21.72
CA ASP A 82 -0.15 16.16 22.45
C ASP A 82 1.03 15.86 21.52
N ILE A 83 0.85 14.93 20.59
CA ILE A 83 1.87 14.61 19.58
C ILE A 83 2.16 15.83 18.69
N TYR A 84 1.11 16.49 18.19
CA TYR A 84 1.27 17.69 17.37
C TYR A 84 1.90 18.85 18.14
N GLU A 85 1.48 19.05 19.39
CA GLU A 85 2.05 20.08 20.24
C GLU A 85 3.53 19.85 20.53
N LEU A 86 3.90 18.59 20.83
CA LEU A 86 5.29 18.19 21.06
C LEU A 86 6.13 18.35 19.78
N GLU A 87 5.60 17.97 18.62
CA GLU A 87 6.29 18.12 17.33
C GLU A 87 6.60 19.57 17.02
N ASN A 88 5.61 20.45 17.16
CA ASN A 88 5.79 21.90 17.00
C ASN A 88 6.78 22.49 18.01
N PHE A 89 6.71 22.05 19.27
CA PHE A 89 7.65 22.46 20.30
C PHE A 89 9.08 22.03 19.94
N CYS A 90 9.28 20.79 19.53
CA CYS A 90 10.59 20.28 19.12
C CYS A 90 11.15 21.00 17.90
N MET A 91 10.32 21.33 16.91
CA MET A 91 10.72 22.10 15.74
C MET A 91 11.12 23.53 16.11
N LYS A 92 10.30 24.19 16.93
CA LYS A 92 10.54 25.57 17.38
C LYS A 92 11.89 25.71 18.10
N TRP A 93 12.20 24.81 19.01
CA TRP A 93 13.39 24.86 19.86
C TRP A 93 14.59 24.06 19.31
N GLY A 94 14.43 23.46 18.12
CA GLY A 94 15.46 22.66 17.48
C GLY A 94 15.90 21.49 18.36
N ILE A 95 14.93 20.74 18.92
CA ILE A 95 15.17 19.57 19.79
C ILE A 95 15.45 18.38 18.91
N LYS A 96 16.69 17.91 18.93
CA LYS A 96 17.19 16.74 18.20
C LYS A 96 18.42 16.19 18.87
N GLN A 97 18.78 14.93 18.58
CA GLN A 97 19.99 14.28 19.07
C GLN A 97 20.09 14.32 20.61
N THR A 98 21.21 14.74 21.15
CA THR A 98 21.49 14.76 22.59
C THR A 98 20.49 15.62 23.40
N LYS A 99 19.82 16.60 22.79
CA LYS A 99 18.82 17.42 23.46
C LYS A 99 17.61 16.60 23.92
N TRP A 100 17.36 15.42 23.35
CA TRP A 100 16.30 14.52 23.80
C TRP A 100 16.60 13.94 25.19
N TYR A 101 17.83 13.51 25.44
CA TYR A 101 18.18 12.74 26.65
C TYR A 101 19.21 13.41 27.55
N LYS A 102 19.88 14.50 27.10
CA LYS A 102 20.80 15.29 27.92
C LYS A 102 20.22 16.67 28.24
N GLY A 103 20.47 17.16 29.44
CA GLY A 103 20.06 18.49 29.87
C GLY A 103 18.58 18.60 30.21
N GLU A 104 18.21 19.74 30.78
CA GLU A 104 16.83 20.07 31.09
C GLU A 104 16.20 20.93 30.01
N TRP A 105 14.91 20.70 29.74
CA TRP A 105 14.13 21.56 28.86
C TRP A 105 13.64 22.77 29.66
N ASN A 106 14.34 23.89 29.56
CA ASN A 106 14.02 25.15 30.23
C ASN A 106 13.67 26.25 29.22
N PHE A 107 12.98 25.87 28.14
CA PHE A 107 12.57 26.78 27.08
C PHE A 107 11.33 27.55 27.53
N LYS A 108 11.45 28.85 27.81
CA LYS A 108 10.34 29.71 28.21
C LYS A 108 9.87 30.58 27.05
N GLU A 109 8.59 30.70 26.90
CA GLU A 109 7.94 31.72 26.07
C GLU A 109 7.39 32.79 27.01
N ASP A 110 7.22 34.02 26.52
CA ASP A 110 6.75 35.15 27.33
C ASP A 110 5.22 35.14 27.54
N SER A 111 4.58 33.99 27.65
CA SER A 111 3.15 33.82 27.83
C SER A 111 2.75 33.34 29.23
N LYS A 112 1.56 33.71 29.71
CA LYS A 112 1.09 33.38 31.08
C LYS A 112 0.90 31.87 31.35
N ASN A 113 0.88 31.02 30.30
CA ASN A 113 0.66 29.57 30.44
C ASN A 113 1.93 28.75 30.14
N ASP A 114 3.11 29.36 30.15
CA ASP A 114 4.35 28.69 29.73
C ASP A 114 4.84 27.61 30.68
N GLU A 115 4.59 27.77 31.98
CA GLU A 115 5.08 26.82 32.97
C GLU A 115 4.33 25.49 32.90
N ASP A 116 3.00 25.51 32.79
CA ASP A 116 2.16 24.31 32.65
C ASP A 116 2.46 23.58 31.34
N ARG A 117 2.62 24.33 30.27
CA ARG A 117 2.98 23.77 28.96
C ARG A 117 4.36 23.13 28.97
N LEU A 118 5.32 23.78 29.56
CA LEU A 118 6.69 23.23 29.68
C LEU A 118 6.72 21.97 30.53
N GLU A 119 5.96 21.93 31.63
CA GLU A 119 5.83 20.75 32.47
C GLU A 119 5.19 19.59 31.70
N LYS A 120 4.13 19.86 30.93
CA LYS A 120 3.52 18.89 30.03
C LYS A 120 4.55 18.33 29.03
N MET A 121 5.33 19.17 28.37
CA MET A 121 6.37 18.76 27.44
C MET A 121 7.46 17.92 28.12
N LYS A 122 7.85 18.25 29.34
CA LYS A 122 8.79 17.46 30.14
C LYS A 122 8.24 16.08 30.50
N ASN A 123 6.96 15.99 30.80
CA ASN A 123 6.31 14.72 31.10
C ASN A 123 6.21 13.82 29.85
N LEU A 124 5.81 14.39 28.70
CA LEU A 124 5.81 13.68 27.42
C LEU A 124 7.22 13.20 27.03
N ARG A 125 8.24 14.05 27.25
CA ARG A 125 9.63 13.65 27.05
C ARG A 125 10.02 12.44 27.89
N LYS A 126 9.70 12.43 29.18
CA LYS A 126 10.01 11.30 30.08
C LYS A 126 9.36 10.01 29.59
N LEU A 127 8.10 10.06 29.19
CA LEU A 127 7.36 8.92 28.66
C LEU A 127 8.02 8.32 27.40
N ILE A 128 8.67 9.15 26.59
CA ILE A 128 9.38 8.71 25.39
C ILE A 128 10.80 8.23 25.71
N VAL A 129 11.54 9.02 26.48
CA VAL A 129 12.99 8.86 26.61
C VAL A 129 13.37 7.80 27.63
N ASP A 130 12.69 7.75 28.79
CA ASP A 130 13.09 6.87 29.88
C ASP A 130 13.06 5.38 29.49
N PRO A 131 12.03 4.85 28.81
CA PRO A 131 12.03 3.44 28.38
C PRO A 131 13.16 3.14 27.41
N LEU A 132 13.45 4.06 26.47
CA LEU A 132 14.49 3.89 25.46
C LEU A 132 15.89 3.93 26.08
N LEU A 133 16.16 4.83 27.01
CA LEU A 133 17.45 4.89 27.70
C LEU A 133 17.69 3.64 28.56
N ASN A 134 16.67 3.17 29.29
CA ASN A 134 16.78 1.95 30.07
C ASN A 134 17.10 0.75 29.16
N PHE A 135 16.40 0.63 28.02
CA PHE A 135 16.72 -0.40 27.03
C PHE A 135 18.16 -0.30 26.54
N LYS A 136 18.61 0.90 26.18
CA LYS A 136 19.99 1.12 25.70
C LYS A 136 21.04 0.73 26.74
N ILE A 137 20.81 1.06 28.02
CA ILE A 137 21.72 0.69 29.12
C ILE A 137 21.79 -0.84 29.27
N GLU A 138 20.68 -1.55 29.16
CA GLU A 138 20.65 -3.01 29.23
C GLU A 138 21.38 -3.64 28.03
N VAL A 139 21.16 -3.13 26.82
CA VAL A 139 21.83 -3.58 25.60
C VAL A 139 23.35 -3.32 25.69
N ASP A 140 23.79 -2.17 26.17
CA ASP A 140 25.23 -1.84 26.27
C ASP A 140 25.99 -2.73 27.27
N ARG A 141 25.26 -3.36 28.21
CA ARG A 141 25.81 -4.37 29.13
C ARG A 141 25.84 -5.77 28.52
N SER A 142 25.06 -5.99 27.49
CA SER A 142 24.95 -7.28 26.80
C SER A 142 26.15 -7.51 25.89
N ARG A 143 26.59 -8.78 25.73
CA ARG A 143 27.80 -9.12 24.99
C ARG A 143 27.58 -10.09 23.84
N ASP A 144 26.44 -10.75 23.80
CA ASP A 144 26.09 -11.75 22.80
C ASP A 144 24.65 -11.56 22.29
N VAL A 145 24.34 -12.24 21.19
CA VAL A 145 23.05 -12.13 20.53
C VAL A 145 21.88 -12.51 21.43
N THR A 146 22.03 -13.58 22.20
CA THR A 146 20.99 -14.08 23.13
C THR A 146 20.62 -13.00 24.16
N THR A 147 21.61 -12.37 24.77
CA THR A 147 21.36 -11.33 25.79
C THR A 147 20.77 -10.07 25.19
N ILE A 148 21.20 -9.65 23.98
CA ILE A 148 20.60 -8.50 23.28
C ILE A 148 19.14 -8.79 22.92
N THR A 149 18.86 -9.99 22.37
CA THR A 149 17.48 -10.41 22.03
C THR A 149 16.59 -10.43 23.27
N LYS A 150 17.11 -10.93 24.40
CA LYS A 150 16.37 -10.89 25.66
C LYS A 150 16.09 -9.45 26.11
N CYS A 151 17.05 -8.52 26.02
CA CYS A 151 16.80 -7.12 26.33
C CYS A 151 15.68 -6.52 25.47
N LEU A 152 15.63 -6.86 24.16
CA LEU A 152 14.55 -6.41 23.28
C LEU A 152 13.20 -7.01 23.71
N TYR A 153 13.16 -8.30 24.00
CA TYR A 153 11.95 -8.97 24.49
C TYR A 153 11.46 -8.34 25.80
N ASP A 154 12.35 -8.16 26.78
CA ASP A 154 12.04 -7.53 28.07
C ASP A 154 11.56 -6.09 27.89
N PHE A 155 12.12 -5.35 26.92
CA PHE A 155 11.65 -4.01 26.57
C PHE A 155 10.19 -4.03 26.06
N LEU A 156 9.83 -4.99 25.18
CA LEU A 156 8.47 -5.13 24.69
C LEU A 156 7.48 -5.44 25.82
N ILE A 157 7.84 -6.35 26.73
CA ILE A 157 7.00 -6.72 27.89
C ILE A 157 6.88 -5.56 28.88
N LYS A 158 7.99 -4.89 29.26
CA LYS A 158 7.95 -3.73 30.17
C LYS A 158 7.07 -2.60 29.65
N ASN A 159 7.02 -2.40 28.33
CA ASN A 159 6.17 -1.40 27.69
C ASN A 159 4.77 -1.91 27.35
N LYS A 160 4.41 -3.16 27.75
CA LYS A 160 3.10 -3.79 27.57
C LYS A 160 2.64 -3.78 26.09
N ILE A 161 3.57 -4.06 25.18
CA ILE A 161 3.29 -4.02 23.75
C ILE A 161 2.29 -5.10 23.34
N ASP A 162 2.33 -6.26 23.97
CA ASP A 162 1.36 -7.35 23.84
C ASP A 162 -0.06 -6.90 24.20
N GLU A 163 -0.28 -6.32 25.39
CA GLU A 163 -1.58 -5.80 25.83
C GLU A 163 -2.10 -4.70 24.87
N LYS A 164 -1.22 -3.79 24.46
CA LYS A 164 -1.56 -2.70 23.53
C LYS A 164 -1.92 -3.21 22.13
N LEU A 165 -1.22 -4.24 21.65
CA LEU A 165 -1.54 -4.90 20.40
C LEU A 165 -2.89 -5.62 20.45
N GLU A 166 -3.17 -6.34 21.57
CA GLU A 166 -4.49 -6.96 21.78
C GLU A 166 -5.63 -5.93 21.76
N ASN A 167 -5.42 -4.76 22.36
CA ASN A 167 -6.42 -3.69 22.31
C ASN A 167 -6.62 -3.17 20.88
N LYS A 168 -5.54 -3.00 20.11
CA LYS A 168 -5.66 -2.65 18.68
C LYS A 168 -6.39 -3.71 17.86
N ILE A 169 -6.18 -5.01 18.17
CA ILE A 169 -6.90 -6.12 17.55
C ILE A 169 -8.41 -6.02 17.85
N LYS A 170 -8.78 -5.76 19.11
CA LYS A 170 -10.20 -5.62 19.52
C LYS A 170 -10.87 -4.46 18.77
N VAL A 171 -10.22 -3.31 18.69
CA VAL A 171 -10.73 -2.15 17.94
C VAL A 171 -10.94 -2.51 16.46
N LYS A 172 -10.01 -3.25 15.84
CA LYS A 172 -10.16 -3.67 14.43
C LYS A 172 -11.30 -4.66 14.21
N ILE A 173 -11.58 -5.52 15.19
CA ILE A 173 -12.74 -6.42 15.16
C ILE A 173 -14.04 -5.62 15.30
N GLU A 174 -14.11 -4.65 16.20
CA GLU A 174 -15.27 -3.76 16.39
C GLU A 174 -15.56 -2.90 15.15
N GLU A 175 -14.51 -2.46 14.44
CA GLU A 175 -14.61 -1.79 13.14
C GLU A 175 -15.03 -2.73 11.99
N GLY A 176 -15.18 -4.04 12.24
CA GLY A 176 -15.49 -5.05 11.22
C GLY A 176 -14.29 -5.45 10.34
N ASN A 177 -13.09 -4.93 10.61
CA ASN A 177 -11.88 -5.22 9.84
C ASN A 177 -11.15 -6.46 10.37
N ASN A 178 -11.74 -7.64 10.15
CA ASN A 178 -11.20 -8.91 10.61
C ASN A 178 -9.86 -9.27 9.93
N GLU A 179 -9.61 -8.78 8.71
CA GLU A 179 -8.34 -9.01 7.99
C GLU A 179 -7.19 -8.34 8.75
N ALA A 180 -7.32 -7.07 9.10
CA ALA A 180 -6.29 -6.36 9.85
C ALA A 180 -6.10 -6.95 11.26
N ALA A 181 -7.18 -7.40 11.92
CA ALA A 181 -7.08 -8.06 13.22
C ALA A 181 -6.27 -9.37 13.15
N ALA A 182 -6.51 -10.20 12.13
CA ALA A 182 -5.75 -11.42 11.89
C ALA A 182 -4.28 -11.14 11.56
N GLU A 183 -4.03 -10.09 10.78
CA GLU A 183 -2.68 -9.63 10.44
C GLU A 183 -1.89 -9.23 11.70
N TYR A 184 -2.49 -8.45 12.60
CA TYR A 184 -1.83 -8.05 13.86
C TYR A 184 -1.52 -9.26 14.76
N LYS A 185 -2.45 -10.22 14.86
CA LYS A 185 -2.22 -11.45 15.61
C LYS A 185 -1.08 -12.28 15.05
N THR A 186 -1.01 -12.41 13.73
CA THR A 186 0.02 -13.19 13.06
C THR A 186 1.38 -12.51 13.13
N SER A 187 1.44 -11.19 13.09
CA SER A 187 2.70 -10.43 13.15
C SER A 187 3.47 -10.62 14.45
N TYR A 188 2.75 -10.71 15.59
CA TYR A 188 3.40 -10.98 16.88
C TYR A 188 4.07 -12.35 16.90
N LYS A 189 3.39 -13.37 16.36
CA LYS A 189 3.96 -14.72 16.24
C LYS A 189 5.22 -14.72 15.39
N ILE A 190 5.14 -14.11 14.18
CA ILE A 190 6.30 -14.04 13.28
C ILE A 190 7.47 -13.30 13.92
N LEU A 191 7.19 -12.22 14.67
CA LEU A 191 8.25 -11.52 15.40
C LEU A 191 8.96 -12.45 16.38
N MET A 192 8.20 -13.25 17.17
CA MET A 192 8.80 -14.21 18.10
C MET A 192 9.61 -15.28 17.36
N ASP A 193 9.05 -15.83 16.27
CA ASP A 193 9.74 -16.81 15.44
C ASP A 193 11.09 -16.25 14.89
N VAL A 194 11.10 -14.99 14.41
CA VAL A 194 12.34 -14.33 13.96
C VAL A 194 13.36 -14.13 15.07
N LEU A 195 12.91 -13.74 16.27
CA LEU A 195 13.81 -13.59 17.42
C LEU A 195 14.40 -14.93 17.84
N ASP A 196 13.60 -15.99 17.83
CA ASP A 196 14.06 -17.35 18.13
C ASP A 196 15.05 -17.87 17.08
N GLU A 197 14.79 -17.63 15.79
CA GLU A 197 15.73 -17.98 14.71
C GLU A 197 17.07 -17.25 14.85
N ILE A 198 17.05 -15.95 15.18
CA ILE A 198 18.27 -15.17 15.41
C ILE A 198 19.08 -15.78 16.57
N VAL A 199 18.43 -16.14 17.66
CA VAL A 199 19.09 -16.79 18.81
C VAL A 199 19.61 -18.18 18.45
N LEU A 200 18.85 -18.95 17.67
CA LEU A 200 19.26 -20.29 17.24
C LEU A 200 20.51 -20.25 16.37
N VAL A 201 20.61 -19.29 15.45
CA VAL A 201 21.70 -19.19 14.48
C VAL A 201 22.95 -18.53 15.08
N PHE A 202 22.78 -17.47 15.86
CA PHE A 202 23.88 -16.59 16.30
C PHE A 202 24.05 -16.54 17.81
N GLY A 203 23.29 -17.28 18.59
CA GLY A 203 23.07 -17.11 20.04
C GLY A 203 24.28 -16.66 20.88
N ASN A 204 25.41 -17.35 20.74
CA ASN A 204 26.62 -17.08 21.52
C ASN A 204 27.60 -16.12 20.82
N ASP A 205 27.27 -15.65 19.63
CA ASP A 205 28.15 -14.75 18.89
C ASP A 205 28.21 -13.38 19.55
N LYS A 206 29.43 -12.86 19.69
CA LYS A 206 29.67 -11.51 20.19
C LYS A 206 29.57 -10.52 19.02
N ILE A 207 28.51 -9.74 19.03
CA ILE A 207 28.28 -8.74 17.98
C ILE A 207 28.00 -7.36 18.60
N THR A 208 28.19 -6.33 17.80
CA THR A 208 27.77 -4.97 18.19
C THR A 208 26.26 -4.83 18.04
N PHE A 209 25.68 -3.88 18.77
CA PHE A 209 24.23 -3.60 18.65
C PHE A 209 23.85 -3.18 17.23
N ASP A 210 24.71 -2.43 16.53
CA ASP A 210 24.47 -2.04 15.13
C ASP A 210 24.40 -3.26 14.20
N LYS A 211 25.24 -4.26 14.42
CA LYS A 211 25.22 -5.51 13.67
C LYS A 211 23.95 -6.31 13.98
N TYR A 212 23.54 -6.38 15.24
CA TYR A 212 22.30 -7.01 15.66
C TYR A 212 21.08 -6.35 14.98
N MET A 213 21.03 -5.00 14.97
CA MET A 213 19.96 -4.26 14.29
C MET A 213 19.87 -4.60 12.80
N GLN A 214 21.01 -4.74 12.11
CA GLN A 214 21.03 -5.15 10.70
C GLN A 214 20.48 -6.56 10.50
N ILE A 215 20.88 -7.52 11.34
CA ILE A 215 20.39 -8.90 11.29
C ILE A 215 18.87 -8.93 11.51
N LEU A 216 18.38 -8.23 12.54
CA LEU A 216 16.96 -8.17 12.85
C LEU A 216 16.14 -7.52 11.72
N LYS A 217 16.64 -6.42 11.13
CA LYS A 217 16.00 -5.79 9.96
C LYS A 217 15.89 -6.74 8.76
N ILE A 218 16.95 -7.51 8.50
CA ILE A 218 16.96 -8.52 7.41
C ILE A 218 15.98 -9.64 7.73
N GLY A 219 15.99 -10.16 8.96
CA GLY A 219 15.07 -11.21 9.40
C GLY A 219 13.59 -10.81 9.25
N LEU A 220 13.25 -9.60 9.72
CA LEU A 220 11.90 -9.06 9.60
C LEU A 220 11.51 -8.76 8.15
N GLY A 221 12.43 -8.21 7.34
CA GLY A 221 12.17 -7.89 5.93
C GLY A 221 12.02 -9.12 5.02
N ASN A 222 12.63 -10.26 5.36
CA ASN A 222 12.46 -11.52 4.63
C ASN A 222 11.23 -12.32 5.08
N SER A 223 10.63 -11.96 6.20
CA SER A 223 9.43 -12.61 6.72
C SER A 223 8.19 -11.98 6.09
N GLY A 224 7.34 -12.78 5.47
CA GLY A 224 6.12 -12.31 4.82
C GLY A 224 4.86 -12.83 5.52
N LEU A 225 3.86 -11.98 5.63
CA LEU A 225 2.52 -12.37 6.09
C LEU A 225 1.78 -13.12 4.98
N GLY A 226 1.62 -14.43 5.16
CA GLY A 226 0.70 -15.22 4.33
C GLY A 226 -0.75 -14.91 4.71
N LYS A 227 -1.57 -14.58 3.73
CA LYS A 227 -3.02 -14.39 3.93
C LYS A 227 -3.74 -15.73 3.83
N ILE A 228 -4.80 -15.89 4.64
CA ILE A 228 -5.73 -17.01 4.57
C ILE A 228 -7.08 -16.45 4.12
N PRO A 229 -7.78 -17.09 3.14
CA PRO A 229 -9.10 -16.66 2.71
C PRO A 229 -10.06 -16.58 3.88
N ALA A 230 -10.75 -15.46 4.03
CA ALA A 230 -11.75 -15.26 5.09
C ALA A 230 -13.08 -15.98 4.81
N SER A 231 -13.35 -16.31 3.54
CA SER A 231 -14.59 -16.97 3.08
C SER A 231 -14.26 -18.11 2.11
N CYS A 232 -15.16 -19.09 2.04
CA CYS A 232 -15.03 -20.22 1.10
C CYS A 232 -15.53 -19.89 -0.32
N ASP A 233 -16.23 -18.77 -0.54
CA ASP A 233 -16.78 -18.35 -1.83
C ASP A 233 -16.31 -16.96 -2.20
N GLN A 234 -15.10 -16.89 -2.74
CA GLN A 234 -14.41 -15.65 -3.16
C GLN A 234 -13.71 -15.87 -4.50
N VAL A 235 -13.59 -14.82 -5.31
CA VAL A 235 -12.70 -14.83 -6.48
C VAL A 235 -11.26 -14.84 -5.98
N ILE A 236 -10.43 -15.72 -6.51
CA ILE A 236 -9.03 -15.81 -6.15
C ILE A 236 -8.20 -15.05 -7.18
N VAL A 237 -7.46 -14.05 -6.70
CA VAL A 237 -6.46 -13.33 -7.50
C VAL A 237 -5.08 -13.76 -7.02
N GLY A 238 -4.27 -14.34 -7.89
CA GLY A 238 -2.98 -14.90 -7.51
C GLY A 238 -1.86 -14.69 -8.53
N ASP A 239 -0.65 -14.92 -8.06
CA ASP A 239 0.53 -14.97 -8.92
C ASP A 239 0.64 -16.34 -9.60
N VAL A 240 1.07 -16.34 -10.87
CA VAL A 240 1.22 -17.57 -11.67
C VAL A 240 2.20 -18.58 -11.05
N ASP A 241 3.22 -18.08 -10.36
CA ASP A 241 4.26 -18.94 -9.76
C ASP A 241 3.77 -19.58 -8.44
N ARG A 242 2.80 -18.95 -7.77
CA ARG A 242 2.32 -19.39 -6.46
C ARG A 242 0.95 -20.04 -6.49
N SER A 243 0.16 -19.80 -7.53
CA SER A 243 -1.19 -20.34 -7.61
C SER A 243 -1.15 -21.87 -7.63
N ARG A 244 -1.51 -22.46 -6.49
CA ARG A 244 -1.85 -23.90 -6.42
C ARG A 244 -3.20 -24.05 -7.10
N SER A 245 -3.16 -24.24 -8.41
CA SER A 245 -4.36 -24.27 -9.22
C SER A 245 -5.25 -25.45 -8.84
N HIS A 246 -6.31 -25.13 -8.10
CA HIS A 246 -7.48 -25.95 -8.15
C HIS A 246 -8.13 -25.72 -9.53
N LYS A 247 -8.67 -26.76 -10.13
CA LYS A 247 -9.48 -26.62 -11.34
C LYS A 247 -10.61 -25.63 -11.09
N VAL A 248 -10.69 -24.61 -11.93
CA VAL A 248 -11.71 -23.55 -11.87
C VAL A 248 -12.45 -23.51 -13.20
N LYS A 249 -13.72 -23.09 -13.19
CA LYS A 249 -14.51 -23.07 -14.42
C LYS A 249 -14.08 -21.95 -15.35
N ALA A 250 -13.78 -20.78 -14.80
CA ALA A 250 -13.33 -19.63 -15.58
C ALA A 250 -12.05 -19.04 -15.01
N ILE A 251 -11.09 -18.76 -15.88
CA ILE A 251 -9.82 -18.13 -15.51
C ILE A 251 -9.58 -16.91 -16.37
N PHE A 252 -9.15 -15.84 -15.72
CA PHE A 252 -8.71 -14.60 -16.35
C PHE A 252 -7.20 -14.47 -16.15
N ILE A 253 -6.44 -14.46 -17.23
CA ILE A 253 -5.00 -14.21 -17.17
C ILE A 253 -4.77 -12.78 -17.63
N ILE A 254 -4.34 -11.93 -16.70
CA ILE A 254 -4.17 -10.49 -16.93
C ILE A 254 -2.69 -10.10 -17.01
N GLY A 255 -2.41 -9.03 -17.74
CA GLY A 255 -1.06 -8.52 -17.92
C GLY A 255 -0.21 -9.34 -18.90
N LEU A 256 -0.84 -9.94 -19.94
CA LEU A 256 -0.15 -10.69 -20.99
C LEU A 256 0.58 -9.76 -21.96
N ASN A 257 1.49 -8.93 -21.43
CA ASN A 257 2.29 -8.00 -22.19
C ASN A 257 3.71 -8.52 -22.41
N ASP A 258 4.34 -8.09 -23.51
CA ASP A 258 5.72 -8.45 -23.85
C ASP A 258 6.69 -7.97 -22.75
N GLY A 259 7.59 -8.86 -22.33
CA GLY A 259 8.53 -8.60 -21.23
C GLY A 259 7.94 -8.67 -19.82
N MET A 260 6.59 -8.74 -19.67
CA MET A 260 5.90 -8.90 -18.40
C MET A 260 5.45 -10.34 -18.17
N PHE A 261 4.88 -10.97 -19.20
CA PHE A 261 4.40 -12.35 -19.11
C PHE A 261 4.65 -13.09 -20.43
N PRO A 262 5.67 -13.99 -20.51
CA PRO A 262 6.66 -14.35 -19.48
C PRO A 262 7.61 -13.20 -19.12
N SER A 263 8.05 -13.18 -17.87
CA SER A 263 9.04 -12.19 -17.42
C SER A 263 10.43 -12.58 -17.94
N ILE A 264 11.14 -11.62 -18.55
CA ILE A 264 12.52 -11.82 -18.99
C ILE A 264 13.46 -11.33 -17.88
N ASN A 265 13.68 -12.15 -16.86
CA ASN A 265 14.66 -11.87 -15.82
C ASN A 265 16.06 -12.26 -16.31
N ARG A 266 16.82 -11.31 -16.87
CA ARG A 266 18.22 -11.47 -17.28
C ARG A 266 19.22 -11.16 -16.14
N ASN A 267 18.88 -11.48 -14.91
CA ASN A 267 19.84 -11.28 -13.82
C ASN A 267 20.86 -12.43 -13.81
N GLU A 268 21.88 -12.32 -14.64
CA GLU A 268 22.99 -13.29 -14.71
C GLU A 268 23.94 -13.20 -13.52
N GLY A 269 23.85 -12.28 -12.60
CA GLY A 269 24.76 -12.18 -11.46
C GLY A 269 26.24 -12.28 -11.87
N TYR A 270 27.10 -12.76 -10.96
CA TYR A 270 28.54 -12.98 -11.24
C TYR A 270 28.81 -14.30 -11.96
N PHE A 271 27.91 -15.26 -11.92
CA PHE A 271 28.07 -16.60 -12.53
C PHE A 271 27.03 -16.79 -13.64
N ASN A 272 27.52 -17.10 -14.83
CA ASN A 272 26.67 -17.49 -15.96
C ASN A 272 26.23 -18.97 -15.83
N ASP A 273 25.36 -19.45 -16.72
CA ASP A 273 24.84 -20.82 -16.66
C ASP A 273 25.93 -21.89 -16.80
N LYS A 274 27.01 -21.64 -17.57
CA LYS A 274 28.15 -22.55 -17.70
C LYS A 274 28.96 -22.64 -16.42
N ASP A 275 29.17 -21.51 -15.73
CA ASP A 275 29.88 -21.49 -14.46
C ASP A 275 29.09 -22.25 -13.40
N ARG A 276 27.75 -22.10 -13.41
CA ARG A 276 26.84 -22.85 -12.51
C ARG A 276 26.91 -24.36 -12.74
N GLU A 277 26.89 -24.76 -14.00
CA GLU A 277 27.00 -26.18 -14.35
C GLU A 277 28.37 -26.77 -13.92
N TYR A 278 29.46 -26.04 -14.15
CA TYR A 278 30.79 -26.42 -13.68
C TYR A 278 30.86 -26.56 -12.15
N LEU A 279 30.29 -25.60 -11.42
CA LEU A 279 30.28 -25.63 -9.95
C LEU A 279 29.39 -26.79 -9.44
N LYS A 280 28.27 -27.05 -10.08
CA LYS A 280 27.39 -28.18 -9.76
C LYS A 280 28.06 -29.51 -9.94
N THR A 281 28.84 -29.71 -11.03
CA THR A 281 29.62 -30.91 -11.24
C THR A 281 30.72 -31.12 -10.20
N ASN A 282 31.17 -30.03 -9.55
CA ASN A 282 32.14 -30.07 -8.45
C ASN A 282 31.48 -30.11 -7.05
N GLY A 283 30.17 -30.40 -6.98
CA GLY A 283 29.44 -30.55 -5.70
C GLY A 283 29.01 -29.25 -5.03
N ILE A 284 29.10 -28.10 -5.73
CA ILE A 284 28.66 -26.80 -5.23
C ILE A 284 27.32 -26.46 -5.90
N GLU A 285 26.22 -26.57 -5.15
CA GLU A 285 24.91 -26.16 -5.64
C GLU A 285 24.73 -24.64 -5.49
N LEU A 286 24.45 -23.98 -6.62
CA LEU A 286 24.07 -22.57 -6.68
C LEU A 286 22.56 -22.44 -6.96
N ALA A 287 22.02 -21.23 -6.75
CA ALA A 287 20.67 -20.92 -7.15
C ALA A 287 20.44 -21.19 -8.65
N LYS A 288 19.19 -21.53 -9.03
CA LYS A 288 18.81 -21.90 -10.40
C LYS A 288 19.29 -20.90 -11.44
N GLY A 289 19.79 -21.41 -12.55
CA GLY A 289 20.26 -20.63 -13.68
C GLY A 289 19.12 -20.02 -14.53
N THR A 290 19.48 -19.32 -15.57
CA THR A 290 18.51 -18.67 -16.48
C THR A 290 17.67 -19.70 -17.23
N LEU A 291 18.26 -20.80 -17.67
CA LEU A 291 17.55 -21.87 -18.36
C LEU A 291 16.55 -22.61 -17.46
N ASP A 292 16.95 -22.93 -16.23
CA ASP A 292 16.07 -23.60 -15.27
C ASP A 292 14.83 -22.73 -14.95
N ARG A 293 15.03 -21.44 -14.76
CA ARG A 293 13.94 -20.47 -14.56
C ARG A 293 13.02 -20.36 -15.77
N LEU A 294 13.59 -20.37 -16.98
CA LEU A 294 12.80 -20.34 -18.21
C LEU A 294 11.91 -21.58 -18.34
N TYR A 295 12.42 -22.76 -17.98
CA TYR A 295 11.62 -23.98 -17.97
C TYR A 295 10.51 -23.93 -16.91
N GLU A 296 10.79 -23.40 -15.73
CA GLU A 296 9.78 -23.21 -14.68
C GLU A 296 8.71 -22.20 -15.10
N ASP A 297 9.09 -21.07 -15.68
CA ASP A 297 8.15 -20.08 -16.19
C ASP A 297 7.24 -20.68 -17.28
N ASN A 298 7.83 -21.42 -18.23
CA ASN A 298 7.05 -22.11 -19.26
C ASN A 298 6.10 -23.16 -18.68
N PHE A 299 6.53 -23.89 -17.67
CA PHE A 299 5.67 -24.85 -16.97
C PHE A 299 4.54 -24.17 -16.21
N ASN A 300 4.82 -23.07 -15.51
CA ASN A 300 3.81 -22.31 -14.80
C ASN A 300 2.78 -21.68 -15.75
N ILE A 301 3.25 -21.19 -16.92
CA ILE A 301 2.37 -20.72 -17.98
C ILE A 301 1.46 -21.84 -18.47
N TYR A 302 2.04 -22.99 -18.82
CA TYR A 302 1.26 -24.16 -19.27
C TYR A 302 0.21 -24.55 -18.22
N LYS A 303 0.58 -24.58 -16.96
CA LYS A 303 -0.31 -24.89 -15.85
C LYS A 303 -1.45 -23.87 -15.75
N ALA A 304 -1.14 -22.57 -15.82
CA ALA A 304 -2.15 -21.51 -15.76
C ALA A 304 -3.16 -21.62 -16.91
N PHE A 305 -2.68 -21.85 -18.14
CA PHE A 305 -3.56 -22.00 -19.32
C PHE A 305 -4.42 -23.28 -19.28
N SER A 306 -3.91 -24.34 -18.64
CA SER A 306 -4.62 -25.64 -18.56
C SER A 306 -5.52 -25.79 -17.34
N THR A 307 -5.60 -24.80 -16.47
CA THR A 307 -6.38 -24.86 -15.23
C THR A 307 -7.88 -24.60 -15.48
N ALA A 308 -8.22 -23.88 -16.53
CA ALA A 308 -9.61 -23.56 -16.86
C ALA A 308 -10.35 -24.82 -17.37
N GLU A 309 -11.50 -25.10 -16.76
CA GLU A 309 -12.36 -26.21 -17.21
C GLU A 309 -13.31 -25.81 -18.35
N GLU A 310 -13.80 -24.56 -18.34
CA GLU A 310 -14.83 -24.12 -19.30
C GLU A 310 -14.38 -22.87 -20.09
N LYS A 311 -13.80 -21.86 -19.44
CA LYS A 311 -13.49 -20.57 -20.07
C LYS A 311 -12.11 -20.05 -19.68
N LEU A 312 -11.36 -19.64 -20.68
CA LEU A 312 -10.06 -18.97 -20.53
C LEU A 312 -10.13 -17.59 -21.20
N TYR A 313 -9.89 -16.57 -20.40
CA TYR A 313 -9.79 -15.18 -20.87
C TYR A 313 -8.34 -14.71 -20.78
N LEU A 314 -7.82 -14.16 -21.86
CA LEU A 314 -6.47 -13.68 -21.99
C LEU A 314 -6.50 -12.16 -22.21
N LEU A 315 -5.94 -11.39 -21.26
CA LEU A 315 -6.02 -9.94 -21.26
C LEU A 315 -4.63 -9.30 -21.30
N TYR A 316 -4.46 -8.29 -22.11
CA TYR A 316 -3.27 -7.47 -22.16
C TYR A 316 -3.65 -5.99 -22.27
N SER A 317 -2.77 -5.10 -21.80
CA SER A 317 -2.98 -3.65 -21.88
C SER A 317 -2.34 -3.09 -23.15
N SER A 318 -3.00 -2.12 -23.77
CA SER A 318 -2.47 -1.40 -24.93
C SER A 318 -1.46 -0.31 -24.54
N SER A 319 -1.55 0.21 -23.32
CA SER A 319 -0.64 1.22 -22.78
C SER A 319 -0.45 1.04 -21.27
N ASP A 320 0.61 1.62 -20.74
CA ASP A 320 0.83 1.77 -19.30
C ASP A 320 0.10 3.02 -18.72
N VAL A 321 0.23 3.23 -17.42
CA VAL A 321 -0.42 4.34 -16.68
C VAL A 321 0.05 5.72 -17.19
N GLN A 322 1.20 5.79 -17.86
CA GLN A 322 1.78 7.02 -18.42
C GLN A 322 1.42 7.23 -19.89
N GLY A 323 0.62 6.32 -20.46
CA GLY A 323 0.23 6.36 -21.88
C GLY A 323 1.27 5.81 -22.85
N LYS A 324 2.35 5.18 -22.37
CA LYS A 324 3.34 4.52 -23.22
C LYS A 324 2.75 3.23 -23.79
N ALA A 325 2.83 3.05 -25.10
CA ALA A 325 2.31 1.87 -25.78
C ALA A 325 2.98 0.58 -25.30
N LEU A 326 2.18 -0.41 -24.96
CA LEU A 326 2.60 -1.77 -24.60
C LEU A 326 2.26 -2.74 -25.75
N ARG A 327 3.07 -3.79 -25.89
CA ARG A 327 2.86 -4.84 -26.88
C ARG A 327 2.27 -6.08 -26.23
N PRO A 328 1.38 -6.81 -26.91
CA PRO A 328 0.90 -8.11 -26.43
C PRO A 328 2.06 -9.11 -26.35
N SER A 329 1.97 -10.02 -25.40
CA SER A 329 2.91 -11.14 -25.27
C SER A 329 2.93 -12.01 -26.54
N MET A 330 4.09 -12.61 -26.83
CA MET A 330 4.21 -13.62 -27.87
C MET A 330 3.28 -14.82 -27.67
N LEU A 331 2.83 -15.08 -26.43
CA LEU A 331 1.87 -16.14 -26.13
C LEU A 331 0.54 -15.92 -26.82
N ILE A 332 0.06 -14.69 -26.96
CA ILE A 332 -1.18 -14.34 -27.67
C ILE A 332 -1.07 -14.79 -29.15
N ASN A 333 0.06 -14.50 -29.78
CA ASN A 333 0.29 -14.92 -31.17
C ASN A 333 0.37 -16.46 -31.32
N LYS A 334 0.93 -17.17 -30.33
CA LYS A 334 0.96 -18.64 -30.33
C LYS A 334 -0.45 -19.22 -30.19
N ILE A 335 -1.27 -18.65 -29.31
CA ILE A 335 -2.67 -19.10 -29.12
C ILE A 335 -3.49 -18.83 -30.38
N LYS A 336 -3.34 -17.67 -31.02
CA LYS A 336 -4.04 -17.37 -32.30
C LYS A 336 -3.66 -18.33 -33.41
N LYS A 337 -2.42 -18.82 -33.45
CA LYS A 337 -2.03 -19.87 -34.42
C LYS A 337 -2.74 -21.20 -34.16
N ILE A 338 -2.99 -21.53 -32.89
CA ILE A 338 -3.71 -22.76 -32.53
C ILE A 338 -5.22 -22.59 -32.76
N TYR A 339 -5.74 -21.38 -32.48
CA TYR A 339 -7.17 -21.05 -32.63
C TYR A 339 -7.35 -19.86 -33.58
N PRO A 340 -7.31 -20.09 -34.90
CA PRO A 340 -7.35 -18.99 -35.89
C PRO A 340 -8.65 -18.16 -35.89
N MET A 341 -9.74 -18.73 -35.36
CA MET A 341 -11.05 -18.07 -35.28
C MET A 341 -11.21 -17.21 -34.03
N LEU A 342 -10.17 -17.12 -33.16
CA LEU A 342 -10.21 -16.31 -31.97
C LEU A 342 -10.22 -14.82 -32.33
N GLN A 343 -11.23 -14.09 -31.85
CA GLN A 343 -11.37 -12.65 -32.02
C GLN A 343 -10.80 -11.93 -30.82
N GLU A 344 -10.18 -10.78 -31.06
CA GLU A 344 -9.82 -9.83 -30.00
C GLU A 344 -10.96 -8.84 -29.81
N GLU A 345 -11.31 -8.63 -28.57
CA GLU A 345 -12.23 -7.58 -28.16
C GLU A 345 -11.41 -6.44 -27.54
N SER A 346 -11.81 -5.20 -27.77
CA SER A 346 -11.13 -4.01 -27.22
C SER A 346 -12.15 -3.15 -26.51
N ASP A 347 -11.80 -2.72 -25.29
CA ASP A 347 -12.57 -1.77 -24.49
C ASP A 347 -12.19 -0.30 -24.76
N VAL A 348 -11.26 -0.07 -25.69
CA VAL A 348 -10.92 1.29 -26.18
C VAL A 348 -12.07 1.90 -27.01
N ILE A 349 -12.94 1.06 -27.55
CA ILE A 349 -14.17 1.49 -28.25
C ILE A 349 -15.25 1.68 -27.18
N GLU A 350 -15.99 2.80 -27.21
CA GLU A 350 -17.02 3.18 -26.23
C GLU A 350 -17.81 1.98 -25.71
N THR A 351 -17.60 1.69 -24.44
CA THR A 351 -18.43 0.72 -23.71
C THR A 351 -19.80 1.34 -23.50
N LYS A 352 -20.86 0.61 -23.85
CA LYS A 352 -22.22 1.02 -23.46
C LYS A 352 -22.31 1.02 -21.94
N ALA A 353 -22.79 2.13 -21.40
CA ALA A 353 -23.07 2.23 -19.97
C ALA A 353 -24.10 1.15 -19.57
N GLU A 354 -23.76 0.32 -18.59
CA GLU A 354 -24.56 -0.82 -18.19
C GLU A 354 -25.15 -0.60 -16.79
N VAL A 355 -26.37 -1.10 -16.58
CA VAL A 355 -27.02 -1.16 -15.27
C VAL A 355 -26.61 -2.47 -14.61
N LEU A 356 -25.76 -2.40 -13.60
CA LEU A 356 -25.18 -3.57 -12.92
C LEU A 356 -25.66 -3.66 -11.46
N ASN A 357 -24.83 -3.22 -10.52
CA ASN A 357 -25.20 -3.16 -9.11
C ASN A 357 -25.64 -1.73 -8.71
N LYS A 358 -26.17 -1.58 -7.50
CA LYS A 358 -26.71 -0.31 -7.02
C LYS A 358 -25.63 0.80 -6.93
N LYS A 359 -24.39 0.48 -6.58
CA LYS A 359 -23.32 1.44 -6.38
C LYS A 359 -22.74 1.91 -7.72
N THR A 360 -22.29 0.98 -8.56
CA THR A 360 -21.71 1.31 -9.88
C THR A 360 -22.72 1.94 -10.83
N THR A 361 -23.99 1.51 -10.79
CA THR A 361 -25.07 2.13 -11.57
C THR A 361 -25.30 3.59 -11.15
N TYR A 362 -25.15 3.91 -9.86
CA TYR A 362 -25.26 5.28 -9.40
C TYR A 362 -24.12 6.16 -9.92
N ASP A 363 -22.89 5.67 -9.86
CA ASP A 363 -21.73 6.41 -10.35
C ASP A 363 -21.83 6.65 -11.86
N GLU A 364 -22.26 5.63 -12.61
CA GLU A 364 -22.53 5.77 -14.05
C GLU A 364 -23.69 6.74 -14.32
N LEU A 365 -24.75 6.75 -13.51
CA LEU A 365 -25.83 7.74 -13.62
C LEU A 365 -25.29 9.18 -13.55
N ILE A 366 -24.37 9.46 -12.61
CA ILE A 366 -23.80 10.81 -12.49
C ILE A 366 -23.02 11.19 -13.76
N ILE A 367 -22.28 10.23 -14.35
CA ILE A 367 -21.58 10.44 -15.62
C ILE A 367 -22.57 10.73 -16.75
N GLN A 368 -23.65 9.95 -16.85
CA GLN A 368 -24.67 10.17 -17.87
C GLN A 368 -25.42 11.52 -17.69
N LEU A 369 -25.69 11.92 -16.44
CA LEU A 369 -26.26 13.24 -16.15
C LEU A 369 -25.29 14.38 -16.50
N SER A 370 -23.98 14.15 -16.35
CA SER A 370 -22.97 15.14 -16.83
C SER A 370 -23.00 15.29 -18.35
N LYS A 371 -23.05 14.17 -19.09
CA LYS A 371 -23.20 14.18 -20.55
C LYS A 371 -24.47 14.91 -20.99
N LEU A 372 -25.61 14.63 -20.32
CA LEU A 372 -26.86 15.32 -20.61
C LEU A 372 -26.75 16.84 -20.42
N LYS A 373 -26.00 17.29 -19.39
CA LYS A 373 -25.74 18.72 -19.19
C LYS A 373 -24.90 19.35 -20.33
N GLU A 374 -23.99 18.57 -20.91
CA GLU A 374 -23.17 18.98 -22.05
C GLU A 374 -23.94 18.89 -23.40
N GLN A 375 -25.25 18.59 -23.33
CA GLN A 375 -26.18 18.44 -24.46
C GLN A 375 -25.97 17.18 -25.30
N ASP A 376 -25.32 16.15 -24.74
CA ASP A 376 -25.21 14.85 -25.34
C ASP A 376 -26.51 14.05 -25.16
N GLU A 377 -26.83 13.19 -26.13
CA GLU A 377 -27.95 12.25 -25.99
C GLU A 377 -27.58 11.08 -25.07
N ILE A 378 -28.44 10.75 -24.13
CA ILE A 378 -28.30 9.59 -23.26
C ILE A 378 -29.41 8.58 -23.51
N ASP A 379 -29.16 7.29 -23.21
CA ASP A 379 -30.17 6.25 -23.34
C ASP A 379 -31.33 6.50 -22.36
N LYS A 380 -32.56 6.22 -22.82
CA LYS A 380 -33.79 6.39 -22.05
C LYS A 380 -33.80 5.60 -20.74
N VAL A 381 -33.04 4.52 -20.65
CA VAL A 381 -32.87 3.72 -19.44
C VAL A 381 -32.41 4.59 -18.27
N TRP A 382 -31.56 5.58 -18.50
CA TRP A 382 -31.00 6.42 -17.45
C TRP A 382 -32.02 7.35 -16.78
N TYR A 383 -33.11 7.69 -17.45
CA TYR A 383 -34.23 8.42 -16.81
C TYR A 383 -34.96 7.52 -15.79
N TYR A 384 -35.13 6.21 -16.09
CA TYR A 384 -35.72 5.27 -15.13
C TYR A 384 -34.79 5.00 -13.95
N VAL A 385 -33.48 4.93 -14.21
CA VAL A 385 -32.45 4.79 -13.18
C VAL A 385 -32.44 6.02 -12.26
N TYR A 386 -32.54 7.24 -12.81
CA TYR A 386 -32.69 8.46 -12.04
C TYR A 386 -33.91 8.44 -11.14
N ASP A 387 -35.09 8.07 -11.66
CA ASP A 387 -36.30 7.96 -10.89
C ASP A 387 -36.24 6.90 -9.78
N TYR A 388 -35.49 5.83 -10.01
CA TYR A 388 -35.23 4.82 -9.00
C TYR A 388 -34.46 5.38 -7.80
N TYR A 389 -33.33 6.05 -8.03
CA TYR A 389 -32.53 6.66 -6.95
C TYR A 389 -33.22 7.82 -6.27
N LYS A 390 -34.04 8.57 -6.99
CA LYS A 390 -34.85 9.66 -6.42
C LYS A 390 -35.91 9.17 -5.42
N LYS A 391 -36.40 7.96 -5.58
CA LYS A 391 -37.37 7.35 -4.66
C LYS A 391 -36.75 6.75 -3.41
N ASP A 392 -35.46 6.47 -3.44
CA ASP A 392 -34.71 5.90 -2.33
C ASP A 392 -34.24 7.03 -1.40
N THR A 393 -34.63 7.00 -0.14
CA THR A 393 -34.36 8.11 0.81
C THR A 393 -32.88 8.34 1.07
N GLU A 394 -32.08 7.29 1.12
CA GLU A 394 -30.62 7.38 1.35
C GLU A 394 -29.91 7.93 0.12
N TRP A 395 -30.21 7.37 -1.04
CA TRP A 395 -29.54 7.73 -2.28
C TRP A 395 -30.01 9.07 -2.86
N ASN A 396 -31.25 9.48 -2.58
CA ASN A 396 -31.75 10.80 -2.98
C ASN A 396 -30.95 11.94 -2.37
N THR A 397 -30.55 11.83 -1.11
CA THR A 397 -29.70 12.84 -0.47
C THR A 397 -28.35 12.98 -1.18
N LYS A 398 -27.72 11.86 -1.53
CA LYS A 398 -26.47 11.85 -2.31
C LYS A 398 -26.69 12.43 -3.72
N LEU A 399 -27.80 12.06 -4.35
CA LEU A 399 -28.16 12.53 -5.69
C LEU A 399 -28.32 14.07 -5.73
N GLU A 400 -29.04 14.64 -4.76
CA GLU A 400 -29.21 16.09 -4.67
C GLU A 400 -27.89 16.85 -4.43
N GLN A 401 -26.98 16.27 -3.63
CA GLN A 401 -25.65 16.85 -3.43
C GLN A 401 -24.82 16.83 -4.73
N ASN A 402 -24.83 15.69 -5.44
CA ASN A 402 -24.09 15.55 -6.69
C ASN A 402 -24.66 16.42 -7.81
N LEU A 403 -25.99 16.57 -7.89
CA LEU A 403 -26.64 17.49 -8.83
C LEU A 403 -26.23 18.95 -8.59
N LYS A 404 -26.06 19.37 -7.33
CA LYS A 404 -25.50 20.70 -7.03
C LYS A 404 -24.07 20.83 -7.54
N GLY A 405 -23.26 19.78 -7.38
CA GLY A 405 -21.89 19.72 -7.91
C GLY A 405 -21.84 19.80 -9.45
N LEU A 406 -22.76 19.11 -10.13
CA LEU A 406 -22.86 19.19 -11.59
C LEU A 406 -23.17 20.60 -12.09
N ASN A 407 -23.84 21.45 -11.30
CA ASN A 407 -24.10 22.85 -11.63
C ASN A 407 -22.91 23.78 -11.42
N TYR A 408 -21.84 23.30 -10.80
CA TYR A 408 -20.61 24.08 -10.64
C TYR A 408 -19.96 24.37 -12.01
N THR A 409 -19.66 25.61 -12.24
CA THR A 409 -18.90 26.06 -13.43
C THR A 409 -17.61 26.72 -12.95
N ASN A 410 -16.49 26.25 -13.45
CA ASN A 410 -15.18 26.84 -13.16
C ASN A 410 -14.92 28.10 -14.00
N ILE A 411 -15.95 28.89 -14.21
CA ILE A 411 -15.83 30.19 -14.88
C ILE A 411 -15.49 31.21 -13.79
N PRO A 412 -14.29 31.81 -13.83
CA PRO A 412 -13.92 32.80 -12.84
C PRO A 412 -14.92 33.99 -12.91
N GLU A 413 -15.55 34.28 -11.76
CA GLU A 413 -16.37 35.47 -11.68
C GLU A 413 -15.52 36.71 -12.00
N LYS A 414 -16.08 37.61 -12.81
CA LYS A 414 -15.40 38.86 -13.08
C LYS A 414 -15.32 39.66 -11.77
N ILE A 415 -14.10 39.93 -11.34
CA ILE A 415 -13.88 40.80 -10.19
C ILE A 415 -14.40 42.18 -10.56
N GLU A 416 -15.28 42.75 -9.72
CA GLU A 416 -15.77 44.10 -9.92
C GLU A 416 -14.62 45.12 -9.91
N GLN A 417 -14.69 46.12 -10.80
CA GLN A 417 -13.65 47.12 -10.95
C GLN A 417 -13.30 47.81 -9.64
N THR A 418 -14.31 48.06 -8.78
CA THR A 418 -14.12 48.62 -7.43
C THR A 418 -13.27 47.78 -6.52
N ASN A 419 -13.30 46.47 -6.66
CA ASN A 419 -12.47 45.53 -5.89
C ASN A 419 -11.06 45.48 -6.47
N ILE A 420 -10.92 45.56 -7.79
CA ILE A 420 -9.61 45.68 -8.46
C ILE A 420 -8.90 46.95 -8.01
N ASP A 421 -9.62 48.06 -7.99
CA ASP A 421 -9.07 49.39 -7.59
C ASP A 421 -8.66 49.39 -6.10
N LYS A 422 -9.38 48.66 -5.23
CA LYS A 422 -9.01 48.48 -3.82
C LYS A 422 -7.79 47.59 -3.62
N LEU A 423 -7.64 46.56 -4.41
CA LEU A 423 -6.55 45.59 -4.27
C LEU A 423 -5.25 46.06 -4.92
N TYR A 424 -5.34 46.73 -6.05
CA TYR A 424 -4.18 47.04 -6.91
C TYR A 424 -4.00 48.55 -7.14
N GLY A 425 -4.95 49.40 -6.69
CA GLY A 425 -4.96 50.82 -6.98
C GLY A 425 -5.19 51.13 -8.46
N ASN A 426 -5.06 52.39 -8.83
CA ASN A 426 -5.31 52.84 -10.22
C ASN A 426 -4.17 52.54 -11.19
N THR A 427 -3.04 51.99 -10.71
CA THR A 427 -1.89 51.66 -11.54
C THR A 427 -1.39 50.25 -11.24
N LEU A 428 -1.46 49.38 -12.25
CA LEU A 428 -0.94 48.03 -12.14
C LEU A 428 0.55 47.99 -12.51
N VAL A 429 1.41 47.89 -11.48
CA VAL A 429 2.84 47.71 -11.67
C VAL A 429 3.12 46.21 -11.71
N THR A 430 3.48 45.65 -12.88
CA THR A 430 3.78 44.22 -13.03
C THR A 430 5.04 44.02 -13.87
N SER A 431 5.74 42.91 -13.64
CA SER A 431 6.88 42.56 -14.46
C SER A 431 6.49 42.14 -15.88
N ILE A 432 7.37 42.34 -16.85
CA ILE A 432 7.15 41.97 -18.26
C ILE A 432 6.81 40.48 -18.40
N SER A 433 7.42 39.60 -17.64
CA SER A 433 7.15 38.16 -17.61
C SER A 433 5.73 37.82 -17.12
N LYS A 434 5.23 38.52 -16.09
CA LYS A 434 3.84 38.36 -15.63
C LYS A 434 2.84 38.88 -16.68
N LYS A 435 3.13 40.01 -17.33
CA LYS A 435 2.28 40.55 -18.39
C LYS A 435 2.18 39.56 -19.57
N GLN A 436 3.30 38.90 -19.94
CA GLN A 436 3.33 37.93 -21.02
C GLN A 436 2.57 36.65 -20.68
N CYS A 437 2.63 36.19 -19.42
CA CYS A 437 1.84 35.06 -18.92
C CYS A 437 0.32 35.33 -19.02
N VAL A 438 -0.12 36.52 -18.60
CA VAL A 438 -1.53 36.94 -18.68
C VAL A 438 -1.99 37.06 -20.14
N MET A 439 -1.17 37.63 -21.01
CA MET A 439 -1.50 37.74 -22.45
C MET A 439 -1.57 36.38 -23.16
N ASN A 440 -0.74 35.40 -22.74
CA ASN A 440 -0.80 34.05 -23.28
C ASN A 440 -2.03 33.27 -22.79
N TYR A 441 -2.53 33.57 -21.60
CA TYR A 441 -3.77 32.98 -21.05
C TYR A 441 -5.02 33.45 -21.81
N PHE A 442 -5.07 34.73 -22.24
CA PHE A 442 -6.20 35.28 -23.01
C PHE A 442 -6.10 35.03 -24.53
N LYS A 443 -5.02 34.39 -25.01
CA LYS A 443 -4.87 34.01 -26.43
C LYS A 443 -5.27 32.57 -26.75
N LYS A 444 -5.64 31.79 -25.73
CA LYS A 444 -6.28 30.49 -25.86
C LYS A 444 -7.77 30.62 -25.64
#